data_6966f68a0da551265150e44b92a59e88
#
_entry.id   6966f68a0da551265150e44b92a59e88
#
_cell.length_a   1.000
_cell.length_b   1.000
_cell.length_c   1.000
_cell.angle_alpha   90.00
_cell.angle_beta   90.00
_cell.angle_gamma   90.00
#
_symmetry.space_group_name_H-M   'P 1'
#
loop_
_entity.id
_entity.type
_entity.pdbx_description
1 polymer ?
#
loop_
_entity_poly.entity_id
_entity_poly.type
_entity_poly.pdbx_seq_one_letter_code
_entity_poly.pdbx_strand_id
1 'polypeptide(L)'
;MLKWCRKAKIRKVEAAFMNEIGNDWDGMLAAEFEKGYYGKLRDFLTEEYETHRIYPPQTDVFNALRYSSYANTKVVILGQDPYHQEGQAH
;
A
#
# COMPACT_ATOMS: atom_id res chain seq x y z
N MET A 1 -26.41 -10.48 4.50
CA MET A 1 -25.81 -11.15 3.34
C MET A 1 -25.09 -10.19 2.39
N LEU A 2 -25.79 -9.22 1.83
CA LEU A 2 -25.16 -8.20 0.96
C LEU A 2 -24.06 -7.41 1.66
N LYS A 3 -24.28 -7.05 2.90
CA LYS A 3 -23.31 -6.37 3.76
C LYS A 3 -22.03 -7.20 3.93
N TRP A 4 -22.19 -8.51 4.05
CA TRP A 4 -21.11 -9.44 4.26
C TRP A 4 -20.28 -9.64 2.97
N CYS A 5 -20.93 -9.78 1.85
CA CYS A 5 -20.28 -9.88 0.54
C CYS A 5 -19.49 -8.61 0.21
N ARG A 6 -20.06 -7.45 0.54
CA ARG A 6 -19.42 -6.15 0.34
C ARG A 6 -18.15 -6.02 1.17
N LYS A 7 -18.20 -6.44 2.42
CA LYS A 7 -17.07 -6.42 3.33
C LYS A 7 -15.95 -7.37 2.88
N ALA A 8 -16.31 -8.56 2.45
CA ALA A 8 -15.37 -9.52 1.90
C ALA A 8 -14.72 -9.02 0.61
N LYS A 9 -15.51 -8.38 -0.25
CA LYS A 9 -15.06 -7.81 -1.51
C LYS A 9 -14.06 -6.66 -1.28
N ILE A 10 -14.32 -5.79 -0.32
CA ILE A 10 -13.43 -4.70 0.07
C ILE A 10 -12.12 -5.26 0.60
N ARG A 11 -12.15 -6.24 1.50
CA ARG A 11 -10.95 -6.89 2.02
C ARG A 11 -10.10 -7.51 0.91
N LYS A 12 -10.74 -8.15 -0.06
CA LYS A 12 -10.03 -8.77 -1.18
C LYS A 12 -9.33 -7.73 -2.06
N VAL A 13 -10.00 -6.62 -2.31
CA VAL A 13 -9.42 -5.50 -3.07
C VAL A 13 -8.26 -4.87 -2.29
N GLU A 14 -8.43 -4.63 -1.01
CA GLU A 14 -7.38 -4.08 -0.15
C GLU A 14 -6.18 -5.00 -0.04
N ALA A 15 -6.39 -6.30 0.13
CA ALA A 15 -5.32 -7.28 0.18
C ALA A 15 -4.55 -7.35 -1.13
N ALA A 16 -5.22 -7.36 -2.27
CA ALA A 16 -4.59 -7.33 -3.58
C ALA A 16 -3.79 -6.03 -3.77
N PHE A 17 -4.38 -4.92 -3.36
CA PHE A 17 -3.76 -3.61 -3.45
C PHE A 17 -2.46 -3.54 -2.63
N MET A 18 -2.48 -4.05 -1.41
CA MET A 18 -1.33 -4.00 -0.51
C MET A 18 -0.22 -4.99 -0.86
N ASN A 19 -0.47 -5.90 -1.78
CA ASN A 19 0.48 -6.95 -2.15
C ASN A 19 0.91 -6.89 -3.61
N GLU A 20 0.51 -5.86 -4.34
CA GLU A 20 0.79 -5.78 -5.77
C GLU A 20 1.28 -4.38 -6.15
N ILE A 21 2.54 -4.31 -6.48
CA ILE A 21 3.20 -3.08 -6.93
C ILE A 21 3.08 -2.96 -8.45
N GLY A 22 3.23 -4.06 -9.17
CA GLY A 22 3.04 -4.14 -10.61
C GLY A 22 4.33 -4.19 -11.41
N ASN A 23 5.47 -4.39 -10.76
CA ASN A 23 6.76 -4.56 -11.43
C ASN A 23 7.64 -5.57 -10.66
N ASP A 24 8.95 -5.58 -10.92
CA ASP A 24 9.88 -6.53 -10.31
C ASP A 24 10.05 -6.39 -8.79
N TRP A 25 9.60 -5.30 -8.20
CA TRP A 25 9.52 -5.17 -6.76
C TRP A 25 8.62 -6.22 -6.11
N ASP A 26 7.57 -6.67 -6.81
CA ASP A 26 6.68 -7.71 -6.30
C ASP A 26 7.43 -8.98 -5.94
N GLY A 27 8.33 -9.42 -6.82
CA GLY A 27 9.16 -10.59 -6.55
C GLY A 27 10.17 -10.36 -5.43
N MET A 28 10.77 -9.18 -5.38
CA MET A 28 11.77 -8.85 -4.38
C MET A 28 11.19 -8.72 -2.98
N LEU A 29 9.96 -8.25 -2.86
CA LEU A 29 9.30 -7.99 -1.58
C LEU A 29 8.31 -9.08 -1.16
N ALA A 30 8.12 -10.12 -1.97
CA ALA A 30 7.14 -11.17 -1.69
C ALA A 30 7.31 -11.78 -0.29
N ALA A 31 8.54 -12.07 0.12
CA ALA A 31 8.82 -12.63 1.44
C ALA A 31 8.48 -11.67 2.58
N GLU A 32 8.64 -10.36 2.37
CA GLU A 32 8.28 -9.35 3.37
C GLU A 32 6.78 -9.26 3.56
N PHE A 33 6.00 -9.39 2.48
CA PHE A 33 4.54 -9.35 2.54
C PHE A 33 3.93 -10.51 3.33
N GLU A 34 4.67 -11.62 3.47
CA GLU A 34 4.23 -12.79 4.23
C GLU A 34 4.57 -12.72 5.72
N LYS A 35 5.41 -11.77 6.13
CA LYS A 35 5.81 -11.64 7.53
C LYS A 35 4.68 -11.10 8.41
N GLY A 36 4.69 -11.52 9.67
CA GLY A 36 3.64 -11.15 10.63
C GLY A 36 3.49 -9.63 10.84
N TYR A 37 4.61 -8.89 10.84
CA TYR A 37 4.55 -7.44 11.01
C TYR A 37 3.80 -6.77 9.86
N TYR A 38 3.92 -7.31 8.65
CA TYR A 38 3.24 -6.74 7.49
C TYR A 38 1.73 -6.95 7.57
N GLY A 39 1.30 -8.12 8.04
CA GLY A 39 -0.12 -8.37 8.30
C GLY A 39 -0.70 -7.40 9.31
N LYS A 40 0.01 -7.16 10.40
CA LYS A 40 -0.40 -6.19 11.42
C LYS A 40 -0.46 -4.77 10.89
N LEU A 41 0.54 -4.37 10.10
CA LEU A 41 0.58 -3.06 9.45
C LEU A 41 -0.61 -2.89 8.50
N ARG A 42 -0.89 -3.90 7.71
CA ARG A 42 -2.01 -3.86 6.77
C ARG A 42 -3.35 -3.72 7.48
N ASP A 43 -3.56 -4.46 8.57
CA ASP A 43 -4.77 -4.38 9.36
C ASP A 43 -4.92 -2.99 9.99
N PHE A 44 -3.85 -2.45 10.52
CA PHE A 44 -3.81 -1.10 11.07
C PHE A 44 -4.17 -0.05 10.01
N LEU A 45 -3.56 -0.14 8.83
CA LEU A 45 -3.83 0.80 7.74
C LEU A 45 -5.27 0.70 7.25
N THR A 46 -5.81 -0.51 7.15
CA THR A 46 -7.21 -0.71 6.76
C THR A 46 -8.15 0.05 7.71
N GLU A 47 -7.93 -0.10 9.00
CA GLU A 47 -8.73 0.61 10.01
C GLU A 47 -8.57 2.12 9.91
N GLU A 48 -7.35 2.59 9.74
CA GLU A 48 -7.06 4.02 9.63
C GLU A 48 -7.73 4.64 8.38
N TYR A 49 -7.67 3.97 7.25
CA TYR A 49 -8.33 4.46 6.02
C TYR A 49 -9.85 4.45 6.14
N GLU A 50 -10.43 3.56 6.94
CA GLU A 50 -11.88 3.53 7.18
C GLU A 50 -12.35 4.63 8.10
N THR A 51 -11.53 5.03 9.07
CA THR A 51 -11.93 5.94 10.16
C THR A 51 -11.38 7.35 10.02
N HIS A 52 -10.33 7.53 9.24
CA HIS A 52 -9.67 8.82 9.06
C HIS A 52 -9.44 9.13 7.59
N ARG A 53 -9.24 10.41 7.30
CA ARG A 53 -8.79 10.84 5.98
C ARG A 53 -7.27 10.71 5.90
N ILE A 54 -6.80 9.72 5.15
CA ILE A 54 -5.38 9.39 5.04
C ILE A 54 -4.88 9.74 3.63
N TYR A 55 -3.67 10.25 3.55
CA TYR A 55 -2.98 10.56 2.31
C TYR A 55 -1.68 9.77 2.22
N PRO A 56 -1.30 9.30 1.05
CA PRO A 56 -2.04 9.34 -0.22
C PRO A 56 -3.23 8.39 -0.23
N PRO A 57 -4.07 8.42 -1.28
CA PRO A 57 -5.07 7.36 -1.48
C PRO A 57 -4.42 6.00 -1.53
N GLN A 58 -5.14 4.95 -1.16
CA GLN A 58 -4.60 3.59 -1.13
C GLN A 58 -3.96 3.17 -2.45
N THR A 59 -4.52 3.62 -3.57
CA THR A 59 -4.00 3.31 -4.91
C THR A 59 -2.60 3.87 -5.16
N ASP A 60 -2.18 4.86 -4.39
CA ASP A 60 -0.93 5.58 -4.61
C ASP A 60 0.17 5.24 -3.60
N VAL A 61 -0.13 4.38 -2.62
CA VAL A 61 0.82 4.03 -1.54
C VAL A 61 2.15 3.51 -2.08
N PHE A 62 2.13 2.72 -3.15
CA PHE A 62 3.33 2.14 -3.75
C PHE A 62 3.84 2.88 -4.99
N ASN A 63 3.38 4.09 -5.24
CA ASN A 63 3.78 4.82 -6.44
C ASN A 63 5.29 5.02 -6.55
N ALA A 64 5.97 5.28 -5.46
CA ALA A 64 7.43 5.41 -5.47
C ALA A 64 8.11 4.18 -6.07
N LEU A 65 7.63 3.00 -5.73
CA LEU A 65 8.16 1.74 -6.24
C LEU A 65 7.71 1.47 -7.68
N ARG A 66 6.51 1.92 -8.05
CA ARG A 66 6.00 1.78 -9.42
C ARG A 66 6.76 2.64 -10.41
N TYR A 67 7.17 3.83 -10.01
CA TYR A 67 7.87 4.77 -10.89
C TYR A 67 9.30 4.36 -11.19
N SER A 68 9.91 3.54 -10.36
CA SER A 68 11.26 3.06 -10.58
C SER A 68 11.34 1.58 -10.23
N SER A 69 11.60 0.73 -11.23
CA SER A 69 11.75 -0.71 -11.00
C SER A 69 12.97 -1.01 -10.13
N TYR A 70 12.97 -2.16 -9.48
CA TYR A 70 14.11 -2.61 -8.68
C TYR A 70 15.40 -2.62 -9.51
N ALA A 71 15.35 -3.18 -10.72
CA ALA A 71 16.50 -3.27 -11.60
C ALA A 71 17.09 -1.92 -11.98
N ASN A 72 16.27 -0.87 -12.06
CA ASN A 72 16.70 0.48 -12.43
C ASN A 72 16.97 1.39 -11.23
N THR A 73 16.64 0.95 -10.02
CA THR A 73 16.84 1.74 -8.81
C THR A 73 18.28 1.60 -8.36
N LYS A 74 18.99 2.72 -8.26
CA LYS A 74 20.38 2.77 -7.81
C LYS A 74 20.52 3.29 -6.39
N VAL A 75 19.62 4.17 -5.96
CA VAL A 75 19.65 4.79 -4.65
C VAL A 75 18.23 4.87 -4.12
N VAL A 76 18.06 4.59 -2.84
CA VAL A 76 16.79 4.78 -2.12
C VAL A 76 17.00 5.83 -1.03
N ILE A 77 16.16 6.85 -1.06
CA ILE A 77 16.16 7.90 -0.05
C ILE A 77 14.92 7.70 0.82
N LEU A 78 15.12 7.50 2.11
CA LEU A 78 14.06 7.41 3.08
C LEU A 78 14.02 8.69 3.89
N GLY A 79 12.90 9.39 3.86
CA GLY A 79 12.73 10.66 4.53
C GLY A 79 11.30 10.89 4.99
N GLN A 80 11.11 12.05 5.61
CA GLN A 80 9.78 12.50 5.98
C GLN A 80 9.00 12.94 4.74
N ASP A 81 7.73 12.54 4.66
CA ASP A 81 6.83 13.00 3.61
C ASP A 81 6.73 14.55 3.65
N PRO A 82 7.00 15.23 2.53
CA PRO A 82 6.94 16.68 2.47
C PRO A 82 5.51 17.22 2.36
N TYR A 83 4.53 16.36 2.11
CA TYR A 83 3.16 16.77 1.83
C TYR A 83 2.31 16.77 3.10
N HIS A 84 1.40 17.74 3.21
CA HIS A 84 0.49 17.83 4.35
C HIS A 84 -0.91 18.32 3.96
N GLN A 85 -1.17 18.49 2.67
CA GLN A 85 -2.47 18.94 2.17
C GLN A 85 -3.11 17.89 1.27
N GLU A 86 -4.43 17.98 1.15
CA GLU A 86 -5.20 17.08 0.31
C GLU A 86 -4.74 17.16 -1.14
N GLY A 87 -4.58 16.00 -1.77
CA GLY A 87 -4.24 15.88 -3.19
C GLY A 87 -2.76 16.07 -3.53
N GLN A 88 -1.90 16.32 -2.55
CA GLN A 88 -0.47 16.49 -2.79
C GLN A 88 0.30 15.18 -2.72
N ALA A 89 0.01 14.33 -1.74
CA ALA A 89 0.69 13.05 -1.57
C ALA A 89 0.31 12.06 -2.69
N HIS A 90 1.31 11.35 -3.19
CA HIS A 90 1.09 10.36 -4.26
C HIS A 90 2.17 9.28 -4.25
#